data_64871928959ae865855a1ccf84277081
#
_entry.id   64871928959ae865855a1ccf84277081
#
_cell.length_a   1.000
_cell.length_b   1.000
_cell.length_c   1.000
_cell.angle_alpha   90.00
_cell.angle_beta   90.00
_cell.angle_gamma   90.00
#
_symmetry.space_group_name_H-M   'P 1'
#
loop_
_entity.id
_entity.type
_entity.pdbx_description
1 polymer ?
#
loop_
_entity_poly.entity_id
_entity_poly.type
_entity_poly.pdbx_seq_one_letter_code
_entity_poly.pdbx_strand_id
1 'polypeptide(L)'
;MGMAKVTVLVAVYNASAYLKECLDSLLNQTLRDIQIICIDDCSTDNSLSILHDYMKADPRIEVIHLDENHGQAFARNEGLKQAKGDYVCFLDADDWYASGALEQAVNGFSHEGVDTVLFNVSMDYADHSEFCPLPDFDSLSGEEAFRMSLTWQIHGVYMVRTSIHQRFPYDTTCRLYSDDNTTRLHYLHSCRVGWCRGVYHYRQHSSSATHQVSVRRFDYLKANESMKSVLLQLKVSRDILSLYENHRWLNLVGVYMFYFVHGKALKEGERQWGLQELHRTWATIDRTLLDQNTTKKFGYRVMPTWTLFRLQEWLYFTLRGFLGKNV
;
A
#
# COMPACT_ATOMS: atom_id res chain seq x y z
N MET A 1 -12.84 -31.49 3.62
CA MET A 1 -12.21 -30.39 2.84
C MET A 1 -10.77 -30.31 3.29
N GLY A 2 -9.79 -30.37 2.36
CA GLY A 2 -8.38 -30.10 2.69
C GLY A 2 -8.22 -28.68 3.26
N MET A 3 -7.15 -28.44 4.01
CA MET A 3 -6.84 -27.06 4.46
C MET A 3 -6.56 -26.21 3.22
N ALA A 4 -7.13 -24.99 3.15
CA ALA A 4 -6.85 -24.05 2.06
C ALA A 4 -5.35 -23.76 2.00
N LYS A 5 -4.79 -23.72 0.78
CA LYS A 5 -3.37 -23.37 0.58
C LYS A 5 -3.16 -21.86 0.64
N VAL A 6 -4.10 -21.11 0.07
CA VAL A 6 -4.09 -19.64 0.01
C VAL A 6 -5.39 -19.07 0.53
N THR A 7 -5.33 -18.03 1.33
CA THR A 7 -6.46 -17.14 1.62
C THR A 7 -6.33 -15.87 0.82
N VAL A 8 -7.39 -15.50 0.08
CA VAL A 8 -7.48 -14.22 -0.64
C VAL A 8 -8.45 -13.31 0.11
N LEU A 9 -7.98 -12.13 0.51
CA LEU A 9 -8.77 -11.10 1.19
C LEU A 9 -9.29 -10.10 0.16
N VAL A 10 -10.61 -9.92 0.09
CA VAL A 10 -11.26 -8.98 -0.84
C VAL A 10 -12.07 -7.99 -0.01
N ALA A 11 -11.52 -6.79 0.21
CA ALA A 11 -12.26 -5.70 0.86
C ALA A 11 -13.16 -5.02 -0.18
N VAL A 12 -14.45 -4.90 0.12
CA VAL A 12 -15.47 -4.44 -0.81
C VAL A 12 -16.18 -3.22 -0.22
N TYR A 13 -16.21 -2.12 -0.99
CA TYR A 13 -17.02 -0.95 -0.67
C TYR A 13 -17.50 -0.28 -1.96
N ASN A 14 -18.81 -0.35 -2.24
CA ASN A 14 -19.44 0.23 -3.42
C ASN A 14 -18.74 -0.15 -4.73
N ALA A 15 -18.49 -1.44 -4.93
CA ALA A 15 -17.75 -2.00 -6.06
C ALA A 15 -18.62 -2.81 -7.04
N SER A 16 -19.95 -2.69 -6.99
CA SER A 16 -20.88 -3.54 -7.74
C SER A 16 -20.61 -3.58 -9.27
N ALA A 17 -20.00 -2.53 -9.82
CA ALA A 17 -19.66 -2.45 -11.25
C ALA A 17 -18.53 -3.43 -11.67
N TYR A 18 -17.62 -3.77 -10.76
CA TYR A 18 -16.40 -4.54 -11.04
C TYR A 18 -16.35 -5.89 -10.32
N LEU A 19 -17.12 -6.02 -9.23
CA LEU A 19 -17.03 -7.13 -8.29
C LEU A 19 -17.23 -8.51 -8.94
N LYS A 20 -18.06 -8.62 -9.99
CA LYS A 20 -18.25 -9.90 -10.69
C LYS A 20 -16.97 -10.37 -11.37
N GLU A 21 -16.29 -9.49 -12.10
CA GLU A 21 -15.02 -9.83 -12.76
C GLU A 21 -13.93 -10.20 -11.73
N CYS A 22 -13.87 -9.46 -10.64
CA CYS A 22 -12.98 -9.75 -9.52
C CYS A 22 -13.21 -11.19 -9.00
N LEU A 23 -14.44 -11.54 -8.63
CA LEU A 23 -14.79 -12.84 -8.08
C LEU A 23 -14.62 -13.97 -9.11
N ASP A 24 -15.05 -13.76 -10.35
CA ASP A 24 -14.89 -14.75 -11.43
C ASP A 24 -13.41 -15.06 -11.67
N SER A 25 -12.51 -14.08 -11.56
CA SER A 25 -11.08 -14.28 -11.67
C SER A 25 -10.52 -15.22 -10.59
N LEU A 26 -11.07 -15.17 -9.38
CA LEU A 26 -10.70 -16.05 -8.28
C LEU A 26 -11.29 -17.46 -8.44
N LEU A 27 -12.53 -17.55 -8.86
CA LEU A 27 -13.19 -18.85 -9.07
C LEU A 27 -12.57 -19.65 -10.21
N ASN A 28 -12.00 -18.96 -11.21
CA ASN A 28 -11.35 -19.53 -12.38
C ASN A 28 -9.84 -19.77 -12.22
N GLN A 29 -9.26 -19.57 -11.01
CA GLN A 29 -7.86 -19.91 -10.77
C GLN A 29 -7.60 -21.42 -10.95
N THR A 30 -6.41 -21.76 -11.46
CA THR A 30 -5.96 -23.18 -11.57
C THR A 30 -5.77 -23.81 -10.20
N LEU A 31 -5.27 -23.05 -9.22
CA LEU A 31 -5.21 -23.46 -7.82
C LEU A 31 -6.62 -23.53 -7.23
N ARG A 32 -7.07 -24.72 -6.83
CA ARG A 32 -8.43 -24.96 -6.29
C ARG A 32 -8.53 -24.83 -4.78
N ASP A 33 -7.44 -25.13 -4.06
CA ASP A 33 -7.39 -25.07 -2.58
C ASP A 33 -7.21 -23.65 -2.08
N ILE A 34 -8.20 -22.79 -2.37
CA ILE A 34 -8.23 -21.38 -1.96
C ILE A 34 -9.44 -21.11 -1.07
N GLN A 35 -9.25 -20.24 -0.08
CA GLN A 35 -10.29 -19.59 0.70
C GLN A 35 -10.41 -18.15 0.20
N ILE A 36 -11.60 -17.69 -0.10
CA ILE A 36 -11.91 -16.34 -0.55
C ILE A 36 -12.74 -15.67 0.53
N ILE A 37 -12.18 -14.69 1.23
CA ILE A 37 -12.89 -13.95 2.27
C ILE A 37 -13.18 -12.55 1.71
N CYS A 38 -14.46 -12.30 1.45
CA CYS A 38 -14.98 -11.02 1.01
C CYS A 38 -15.48 -10.24 2.22
N ILE A 39 -14.98 -9.04 2.43
CA ILE A 39 -15.37 -8.19 3.56
C ILE A 39 -16.09 -6.97 3.02
N ASP A 40 -17.41 -6.93 3.15
CA ASP A 40 -18.22 -5.77 2.77
C ASP A 40 -18.13 -4.70 3.87
N ASP A 41 -17.50 -3.59 3.54
CA ASP A 41 -17.25 -2.46 4.44
C ASP A 41 -18.43 -1.46 4.44
N CYS A 42 -19.66 -2.00 4.69
CA CYS A 42 -20.91 -1.24 4.70
C CYS A 42 -21.25 -0.61 3.34
N SER A 43 -21.26 -1.41 2.26
CA SER A 43 -21.65 -0.93 0.92
C SER A 43 -23.11 -0.47 0.89
N THR A 44 -23.37 0.59 0.11
CA THR A 44 -24.70 1.17 -0.10
C THR A 44 -25.26 0.87 -1.49
N ASP A 45 -24.48 0.22 -2.34
CA ASP A 45 -24.88 -0.27 -3.67
C ASP A 45 -25.23 -1.77 -3.65
N ASN A 46 -25.27 -2.41 -4.81
CA ASN A 46 -25.61 -3.84 -4.92
C ASN A 46 -24.46 -4.82 -4.54
N SER A 47 -23.32 -4.32 -4.04
CA SER A 47 -22.14 -5.16 -3.76
C SER A 47 -22.47 -6.32 -2.81
N LEU A 48 -23.10 -6.05 -1.67
CA LEU A 48 -23.45 -7.09 -0.69
C LEU A 48 -24.37 -8.17 -1.27
N SER A 49 -25.35 -7.79 -2.12
CA SER A 49 -26.23 -8.75 -2.80
C SER A 49 -25.42 -9.66 -3.74
N ILE A 50 -24.49 -9.11 -4.50
CA ILE A 50 -23.60 -9.88 -5.39
C ILE A 50 -22.77 -10.85 -4.57
N LEU A 51 -22.16 -10.42 -3.47
CA LEU A 51 -21.37 -11.30 -2.58
C LEU A 51 -22.19 -12.48 -2.05
N HIS A 52 -23.43 -12.25 -1.61
CA HIS A 52 -24.31 -13.31 -1.12
C HIS A 52 -24.68 -14.33 -2.22
N ASP A 53 -24.85 -13.88 -3.45
CA ASP A 53 -25.15 -14.79 -4.56
C ASP A 53 -23.94 -15.67 -4.92
N TYR A 54 -22.73 -15.10 -4.92
CA TYR A 54 -21.49 -15.86 -5.11
C TYR A 54 -21.20 -16.83 -3.97
N MET A 55 -21.43 -16.44 -2.71
CA MET A 55 -21.28 -17.31 -1.54
C MET A 55 -22.22 -18.53 -1.59
N LYS A 56 -23.45 -18.36 -2.11
CA LYS A 56 -24.38 -19.48 -2.31
C LYS A 56 -23.91 -20.43 -3.42
N ALA A 57 -23.23 -19.89 -4.45
CA ALA A 57 -22.81 -20.64 -5.62
C ALA A 57 -21.50 -21.41 -5.41
N ASP A 58 -20.57 -20.91 -4.60
CA ASP A 58 -19.25 -21.52 -4.37
C ASP A 58 -18.88 -21.53 -2.88
N PRO A 59 -18.62 -22.71 -2.29
CA PRO A 59 -18.34 -22.86 -0.86
C PRO A 59 -16.96 -22.32 -0.44
N ARG A 60 -16.09 -21.90 -1.37
CA ARG A 60 -14.80 -21.27 -1.08
C ARG A 60 -14.94 -19.81 -0.69
N ILE A 61 -16.12 -19.20 -0.95
CA ILE A 61 -16.40 -17.78 -0.64
C ILE A 61 -17.04 -17.69 0.74
N GLU A 62 -16.42 -16.93 1.61
CA GLU A 62 -16.92 -16.51 2.91
C GLU A 62 -17.20 -15.00 2.86
N VAL A 63 -18.31 -14.52 3.43
CA VAL A 63 -18.67 -13.09 3.43
C VAL A 63 -18.77 -12.58 4.85
N ILE A 64 -18.09 -11.48 5.12
CA ILE A 64 -18.18 -10.71 6.36
C ILE A 64 -18.82 -9.37 5.99
N HIS A 65 -19.91 -8.99 6.67
CA HIS A 65 -20.51 -7.66 6.53
C HIS A 65 -20.22 -6.82 7.77
N LEU A 66 -19.76 -5.60 7.56
CA LEU A 66 -19.49 -4.63 8.62
C LEU A 66 -20.65 -3.62 8.69
N ASP A 67 -21.08 -3.30 9.91
CA ASP A 67 -22.21 -2.36 10.15
C ASP A 67 -21.87 -0.90 9.81
N GLU A 68 -20.56 -0.56 9.77
CA GLU A 68 -20.04 0.79 9.49
C GLU A 68 -18.84 0.71 8.55
N ASN A 69 -18.62 1.78 7.76
CA ASN A 69 -17.44 1.88 6.91
C ASN A 69 -16.20 2.29 7.70
N HIS A 70 -15.27 1.35 7.85
CA HIS A 70 -14.00 1.51 8.58
C HIS A 70 -12.77 1.69 7.66
N GLY A 71 -12.90 1.42 6.37
CA GLY A 71 -11.83 1.47 5.38
C GLY A 71 -11.14 0.12 5.15
N GLN A 72 -10.45 0.03 4.01
CA GLN A 72 -9.89 -1.20 3.45
C GLN A 72 -8.96 -1.96 4.42
N ALA A 73 -8.07 -1.26 5.12
CA ALA A 73 -7.12 -1.87 6.06
C ALA A 73 -7.84 -2.57 7.22
N PHE A 74 -8.86 -1.93 7.78
CA PHE A 74 -9.67 -2.53 8.84
C PHE A 74 -10.46 -3.74 8.32
N ALA A 75 -11.13 -3.59 7.19
CA ALA A 75 -11.89 -4.67 6.57
C ALA A 75 -10.99 -5.89 6.29
N ARG A 76 -9.82 -5.70 5.70
CA ARG A 76 -8.85 -6.79 5.47
C ARG A 76 -8.40 -7.45 6.79
N ASN A 77 -8.22 -6.69 7.87
CA ASN A 77 -7.87 -7.25 9.18
C ASN A 77 -8.99 -8.15 9.75
N GLU A 78 -10.26 -7.79 9.55
CA GLU A 78 -11.37 -8.67 9.96
C GLU A 78 -11.34 -10.00 9.18
N GLY A 79 -11.07 -9.96 7.88
CA GLY A 79 -10.87 -11.17 7.08
C GLY A 79 -9.64 -11.96 7.50
N LEU A 80 -8.52 -11.29 7.81
CA LEU A 80 -7.27 -11.94 8.23
C LEU A 80 -7.43 -12.79 9.50
N LYS A 81 -8.34 -12.42 10.41
CA LYS A 81 -8.65 -13.21 11.62
C LYS A 81 -9.21 -14.59 11.27
N GLN A 82 -9.84 -14.75 10.11
CA GLN A 82 -10.45 -15.98 9.63
C GLN A 82 -9.61 -16.72 8.59
N ALA A 83 -8.41 -16.20 8.26
CA ALA A 83 -7.52 -16.80 7.28
C ALA A 83 -7.01 -18.17 7.74
N LYS A 84 -7.22 -19.20 6.89
CA LYS A 84 -6.86 -20.61 7.12
C LYS A 84 -5.73 -21.10 6.20
N GLY A 85 -5.40 -20.32 5.16
CA GLY A 85 -4.34 -20.67 4.21
C GLY A 85 -2.94 -20.57 4.80
N ASP A 86 -2.01 -21.36 4.29
CA ASP A 86 -0.57 -21.23 4.61
C ASP A 86 -0.05 -19.84 4.19
N TYR A 87 -0.62 -19.33 3.11
CA TYR A 87 -0.30 -18.04 2.50
C TYR A 87 -1.54 -17.16 2.43
N VAL A 88 -1.32 -15.85 2.44
CA VAL A 88 -2.38 -14.86 2.26
C VAL A 88 -1.95 -13.81 1.24
N CYS A 89 -2.90 -13.39 0.41
CA CYS A 89 -2.80 -12.24 -0.47
C CYS A 89 -4.11 -11.45 -0.44
N PHE A 90 -4.14 -10.32 -1.11
CA PHE A 90 -5.37 -9.54 -1.30
C PHE A 90 -5.71 -9.41 -2.78
N LEU A 91 -6.95 -9.07 -3.06
CA LEU A 91 -7.41 -8.60 -4.35
C LEU A 91 -8.34 -7.41 -4.11
N ASP A 92 -8.10 -6.30 -4.79
CA ASP A 92 -9.00 -5.16 -4.76
C ASP A 92 -10.26 -5.47 -5.55
N ALA A 93 -11.41 -4.98 -5.08
CA ALA A 93 -12.71 -5.35 -5.62
C ALA A 93 -12.98 -4.86 -7.06
N ASP A 94 -12.12 -3.98 -7.57
CA ASP A 94 -12.12 -3.43 -8.93
C ASP A 94 -11.04 -4.03 -9.84
N ASP A 95 -10.20 -4.96 -9.30
CA ASP A 95 -9.09 -5.61 -9.98
C ASP A 95 -9.36 -7.10 -10.22
N TRP A 96 -8.42 -7.80 -10.90
CA TRP A 96 -8.53 -9.25 -11.12
C TRP A 96 -7.16 -9.92 -11.24
N TYR A 97 -7.14 -11.23 -11.00
CA TYR A 97 -5.98 -12.09 -11.26
C TYR A 97 -6.07 -12.78 -12.61
N ALA A 98 -4.94 -12.88 -13.33
CA ALA A 98 -4.84 -13.79 -14.46
C ALA A 98 -5.03 -15.24 -14.02
N SER A 99 -5.53 -16.09 -14.92
CA SER A 99 -5.64 -17.55 -14.66
C SER A 99 -4.25 -18.13 -14.33
N GLY A 100 -4.18 -18.91 -13.23
CA GLY A 100 -2.91 -19.51 -12.77
C GLY A 100 -2.01 -18.59 -11.95
N ALA A 101 -2.39 -17.33 -11.69
CA ALA A 101 -1.56 -16.40 -10.93
C ALA A 101 -1.27 -16.89 -9.51
N LEU A 102 -2.29 -17.39 -8.81
CA LEU A 102 -2.13 -17.91 -7.44
C LEU A 102 -1.27 -19.17 -7.38
N GLU A 103 -1.40 -20.08 -8.36
CA GLU A 103 -0.55 -21.27 -8.45
C GLU A 103 0.91 -20.90 -8.68
N GLN A 104 1.19 -19.97 -9.57
CA GLN A 104 2.53 -19.46 -9.83
C GLN A 104 3.14 -18.79 -8.60
N ALA A 105 2.35 -18.03 -7.83
CA ALA A 105 2.82 -17.45 -6.59
C ALA A 105 3.14 -18.53 -5.53
N VAL A 106 2.29 -19.55 -5.37
CA VAL A 106 2.56 -20.69 -4.47
C VAL A 106 3.83 -21.42 -4.86
N ASN A 107 4.07 -21.64 -6.16
CA ASN A 107 5.29 -22.26 -6.65
C ASN A 107 6.54 -21.42 -6.31
N GLY A 108 6.44 -20.11 -6.23
CA GLY A 108 7.53 -19.24 -5.82
C GLY A 108 8.05 -19.51 -4.39
N PHE A 109 7.21 -20.04 -3.49
CA PHE A 109 7.62 -20.45 -2.15
C PHE A 109 8.41 -21.76 -2.08
N SER A 110 8.53 -22.48 -3.17
CA SER A 110 9.37 -23.69 -3.23
C SER A 110 10.87 -23.40 -3.15
N HIS A 111 11.28 -22.16 -3.40
CA HIS A 111 12.66 -21.72 -3.21
C HIS A 111 12.97 -21.54 -1.73
N GLU A 112 14.17 -21.96 -1.33
CA GLU A 112 14.58 -21.96 0.08
C GLU A 112 14.52 -20.57 0.72
N GLY A 113 13.83 -20.47 1.84
CA GLY A 113 13.72 -19.26 2.65
C GLY A 113 12.79 -18.17 2.08
N VAL A 114 12.07 -18.43 0.99
CA VAL A 114 11.10 -17.44 0.47
C VAL A 114 9.85 -17.40 1.35
N ASP A 115 9.57 -16.23 1.88
CA ASP A 115 8.44 -15.95 2.76
C ASP A 115 7.43 -14.98 2.14
N THR A 116 7.83 -14.26 1.08
CA THR A 116 6.98 -13.35 0.30
C THR A 116 7.29 -13.49 -1.18
N VAL A 117 6.25 -13.52 -2.02
CA VAL A 117 6.34 -13.62 -3.48
C VAL A 117 5.57 -12.48 -4.13
N LEU A 118 6.24 -11.62 -4.89
CA LEU A 118 5.64 -10.55 -5.68
C LEU A 118 4.94 -11.13 -6.90
N PHE A 119 3.74 -10.62 -7.20
CA PHE A 119 3.09 -10.85 -8.50
C PHE A 119 3.70 -9.94 -9.57
N ASN A 120 3.53 -10.28 -10.84
CA ASN A 120 3.70 -9.32 -11.91
C ASN A 120 2.45 -8.43 -11.98
N VAL A 121 2.60 -7.13 -12.15
CA VAL A 121 1.45 -6.19 -12.15
C VAL A 121 1.26 -5.60 -13.53
N SER A 122 0.08 -5.79 -14.10
CA SER A 122 -0.38 -5.11 -15.30
C SER A 122 -1.24 -3.91 -14.91
N MET A 123 -0.86 -2.73 -15.37
CA MET A 123 -1.65 -1.51 -15.27
C MET A 123 -2.59 -1.48 -16.46
N ASP A 124 -3.89 -1.68 -16.23
CA ASP A 124 -4.89 -1.87 -17.30
C ASP A 124 -5.74 -0.60 -17.46
N TYR A 125 -5.46 0.14 -18.51
CA TYR A 125 -6.19 1.32 -18.95
C TYR A 125 -7.35 0.93 -19.87
N ALA A 126 -8.20 1.87 -20.24
CA ALA A 126 -9.35 1.60 -21.10
C ALA A 126 -8.96 1.17 -22.53
N ASP A 127 -7.78 1.57 -23.00
CA ASP A 127 -7.33 1.41 -24.38
C ASP A 127 -6.00 0.63 -24.53
N HIS A 128 -5.27 0.42 -23.45
CA HIS A 128 -4.00 -0.33 -23.45
C HIS A 128 -3.67 -0.90 -22.06
N SER A 129 -2.66 -1.75 -22.02
CA SER A 129 -2.12 -2.26 -20.76
C SER A 129 -0.59 -2.15 -20.80
N GLU A 130 0.02 -1.89 -19.64
CA GLU A 130 1.47 -1.86 -19.48
C GLU A 130 1.89 -2.55 -18.17
N PHE A 131 3.02 -3.24 -18.19
CA PHE A 131 3.53 -3.86 -16.98
C PHE A 131 4.27 -2.85 -16.10
N CYS A 132 3.98 -2.92 -14.80
CA CYS A 132 4.78 -2.22 -13.80
C CYS A 132 6.20 -2.82 -13.80
N PRO A 133 7.24 -2.02 -14.05
CA PRO A 133 8.59 -2.56 -14.14
C PRO A 133 9.06 -3.10 -12.79
N LEU A 134 9.57 -4.33 -12.79
CA LEU A 134 10.34 -4.88 -11.69
C LEU A 134 11.81 -4.94 -12.11
N PRO A 135 12.75 -4.62 -11.22
CA PRO A 135 14.16 -4.84 -11.49
C PRO A 135 14.45 -6.34 -11.62
N ASP A 136 15.54 -6.67 -12.30
CA ASP A 136 15.97 -8.06 -12.46
C ASP A 136 16.62 -8.55 -11.16
N PHE A 137 16.02 -9.59 -10.54
CA PHE A 137 16.56 -10.27 -9.36
C PHE A 137 15.96 -11.68 -9.25
N ASP A 138 16.73 -12.62 -8.73
CA ASP A 138 16.20 -13.93 -8.39
C ASP A 138 15.41 -13.91 -7.09
N SER A 139 16.00 -13.32 -6.03
CA SER A 139 15.34 -13.05 -4.76
C SER A 139 16.11 -11.98 -3.98
N LEU A 140 15.42 -11.23 -3.14
CA LEU A 140 15.97 -10.20 -2.26
C LEU A 140 15.96 -10.70 -0.82
N SER A 141 16.91 -10.26 0.00
CA SER A 141 16.75 -10.30 1.45
C SER A 141 15.62 -9.37 1.89
N GLY A 142 15.03 -9.62 3.06
CA GLY A 142 13.96 -8.77 3.58
C GLY A 142 14.37 -7.28 3.71
N GLU A 143 15.63 -7.04 4.10
CA GLU A 143 16.16 -5.67 4.21
C GLU A 143 16.32 -5.00 2.82
N GLU A 144 16.81 -5.72 1.82
CA GLU A 144 16.88 -5.20 0.45
C GLU A 144 15.50 -4.88 -0.10
N ALA A 145 14.52 -5.77 0.07
CA ALA A 145 13.14 -5.56 -0.34
C ALA A 145 12.53 -4.35 0.39
N PHE A 146 12.76 -4.21 1.70
CA PHE A 146 12.35 -3.02 2.44
C PHE A 146 12.94 -1.73 1.84
N ARG A 147 14.25 -1.71 1.57
CA ARG A 147 14.94 -0.56 0.95
C ARG A 147 14.34 -0.19 -0.40
N MET A 148 14.14 -1.18 -1.26
CA MET A 148 13.59 -0.98 -2.60
C MET A 148 12.13 -0.52 -2.58
N SER A 149 11.33 -0.97 -1.62
CA SER A 149 9.94 -0.55 -1.44
C SER A 149 9.78 0.93 -1.07
N LEU A 150 10.76 1.52 -0.37
CA LEU A 150 10.74 2.94 0.00
C LEU A 150 10.85 3.88 -1.22
N THR A 151 11.44 3.40 -2.30
CA THR A 151 11.65 4.15 -3.55
C THR A 151 10.79 3.64 -4.69
N TRP A 152 9.81 2.77 -4.40
CA TRP A 152 8.90 2.17 -5.38
C TRP A 152 9.61 1.40 -6.51
N GLN A 153 10.83 0.91 -6.25
CA GLN A 153 11.52 -0.01 -7.17
C GLN A 153 10.84 -1.39 -7.19
N ILE A 154 10.17 -1.75 -6.10
CA ILE A 154 9.25 -2.88 -6.04
C ILE A 154 7.91 -2.41 -5.46
N HIS A 155 6.83 -2.98 -5.96
CA HIS A 155 5.46 -2.63 -5.57
C HIS A 155 4.96 -3.45 -4.36
N GLY A 156 3.73 -3.18 -3.90
CA GLY A 156 3.08 -3.82 -2.76
C GLY A 156 2.04 -4.89 -3.12
N VAL A 157 2.11 -5.51 -4.29
CA VAL A 157 1.20 -6.60 -4.70
C VAL A 157 1.93 -7.93 -4.58
N TYR A 158 1.60 -8.71 -3.57
CA TYR A 158 2.34 -9.92 -3.20
C TYR A 158 1.47 -10.93 -2.46
N MET A 159 1.99 -12.16 -2.37
CA MET A 159 1.53 -13.21 -1.47
C MET A 159 2.56 -13.40 -0.36
N VAL A 160 2.14 -13.59 0.88
CA VAL A 160 3.03 -13.72 2.04
C VAL A 160 2.60 -14.90 2.92
N ARG A 161 3.52 -15.46 3.71
CA ARG A 161 3.16 -16.44 4.76
C ARG A 161 2.16 -15.84 5.73
N THR A 162 1.08 -16.54 5.98
CA THR A 162 0.02 -16.09 6.89
C THR A 162 0.55 -15.74 8.28
N SER A 163 1.56 -16.46 8.79
CA SER A 163 2.19 -16.18 10.08
C SER A 163 2.87 -14.80 10.14
N ILE A 164 3.47 -14.32 9.04
CA ILE A 164 4.05 -12.97 8.96
C ILE A 164 2.93 -11.94 8.95
N HIS A 165 1.88 -12.15 8.14
CA HIS A 165 0.77 -11.20 8.07
C HIS A 165 -0.01 -11.11 9.38
N GLN A 166 -0.23 -12.22 10.07
CA GLN A 166 -0.88 -12.20 11.39
C GLN A 166 -0.04 -11.48 12.45
N ARG A 167 1.28 -11.58 12.36
CA ARG A 167 2.21 -10.84 13.23
C ARG A 167 2.21 -9.33 12.94
N PHE A 168 2.04 -8.95 11.71
CA PHE A 168 2.03 -7.56 11.23
C PHE A 168 0.76 -7.32 10.40
N PRO A 169 -0.42 -7.16 11.05
CA PRO A 169 -1.67 -6.90 10.36
C PRO A 169 -1.63 -5.53 9.67
N TYR A 170 -2.63 -5.26 8.84
CA TYR A 170 -2.74 -3.96 8.15
C TYR A 170 -2.76 -2.80 9.15
N ASP A 171 -1.94 -1.80 8.89
CA ASP A 171 -1.91 -0.55 9.68
C ASP A 171 -3.21 0.24 9.42
N THR A 172 -4.01 0.43 10.46
CA THR A 172 -5.29 1.14 10.42
C THR A 172 -5.17 2.59 10.88
N THR A 173 -3.96 3.12 11.03
CA THR A 173 -3.71 4.50 11.51
C THR A 173 -4.34 5.55 10.59
N CYS A 174 -4.39 5.27 9.28
CA CYS A 174 -4.97 6.13 8.26
C CYS A 174 -5.83 5.32 7.30
N ARG A 175 -6.76 6.00 6.62
CA ARG A 175 -7.59 5.38 5.58
C ARG A 175 -6.83 5.15 4.27
N LEU A 176 -5.81 5.96 4.00
CA LEU A 176 -4.95 5.86 2.82
C LEU A 176 -3.47 5.81 3.26
N TYR A 177 -2.63 5.16 2.45
CA TYR A 177 -1.17 5.07 2.59
C TYR A 177 -0.64 4.29 3.80
N SER A 178 -1.49 3.75 4.66
CA SER A 178 -1.03 2.93 5.79
C SER A 178 -0.78 1.46 5.40
N ASP A 179 -1.36 1.00 4.33
CA ASP A 179 -1.10 -0.31 3.70
C ASP A 179 0.37 -0.46 3.26
N ASP A 180 1.00 0.62 2.80
CA ASP A 180 2.44 0.66 2.52
C ASP A 180 3.30 0.23 3.73
N ASN A 181 2.88 0.61 4.95
CA ASN A 181 3.59 0.24 6.17
C ASN A 181 3.56 -1.26 6.38
N THR A 182 2.41 -1.88 6.16
CA THR A 182 2.22 -3.33 6.27
C THR A 182 3.11 -4.06 5.27
N THR A 183 3.09 -3.64 4.01
CA THR A 183 3.96 -4.17 2.95
C THR A 183 5.43 -4.12 3.34
N ARG A 184 5.90 -2.97 3.84
CA ARG A 184 7.29 -2.76 4.27
C ARG A 184 7.67 -3.63 5.46
N LEU A 185 6.75 -3.83 6.42
CA LEU A 185 6.98 -4.73 7.56
C LEU A 185 7.04 -6.19 7.13
N HIS A 186 6.18 -6.61 6.19
CA HIS A 186 6.22 -7.97 5.66
C HIS A 186 7.54 -8.23 4.93
N TYR A 187 8.01 -7.29 4.10
CA TYR A 187 9.32 -7.43 3.45
C TYR A 187 10.44 -7.52 4.48
N LEU A 188 10.52 -6.57 5.42
CA LEU A 188 11.57 -6.52 6.43
C LEU A 188 11.65 -7.81 7.28
N HIS A 189 10.52 -8.50 7.47
CA HIS A 189 10.44 -9.71 8.28
C HIS A 189 10.40 -11.01 7.45
N SER A 190 10.53 -10.90 6.14
CA SER A 190 10.76 -12.05 5.26
C SER A 190 12.24 -12.42 5.27
N CYS A 191 12.57 -13.70 5.35
CA CYS A 191 13.93 -14.16 5.13
C CYS A 191 14.37 -13.83 3.70
N ARG A 192 13.49 -14.17 2.72
CA ARG A 192 13.66 -13.81 1.31
C ARG A 192 12.35 -13.38 0.69
N VAL A 193 12.45 -12.43 -0.24
CA VAL A 193 11.36 -11.96 -1.10
C VAL A 193 11.66 -12.38 -2.53
N GLY A 194 10.84 -13.26 -3.10
CA GLY A 194 10.88 -13.68 -4.49
C GLY A 194 9.84 -12.97 -5.35
N TRP A 195 9.73 -13.38 -6.61
CA TRP A 195 8.69 -12.93 -7.52
C TRP A 195 8.17 -14.09 -8.37
N CYS A 196 7.02 -13.94 -8.99
CA CYS A 196 6.45 -14.91 -9.91
C CYS A 196 5.94 -14.24 -11.19
N ARG A 197 5.69 -15.06 -12.23
CA ARG A 197 5.08 -14.58 -13.48
C ARG A 197 3.57 -14.44 -13.41
N GLY A 198 2.93 -14.80 -12.28
CA GLY A 198 1.50 -14.63 -12.05
C GLY A 198 1.13 -13.16 -12.11
N VAL A 199 0.10 -12.83 -12.89
CA VAL A 199 -0.27 -11.44 -13.15
C VAL A 199 -1.44 -11.03 -12.28
N TYR A 200 -1.27 -9.90 -11.61
CA TYR A 200 -2.31 -9.09 -11.00
C TYR A 200 -2.64 -7.96 -11.96
N HIS A 201 -3.88 -7.84 -12.37
CA HIS A 201 -4.38 -6.79 -13.25
C HIS A 201 -4.95 -5.64 -12.39
N TYR A 202 -4.27 -4.49 -12.44
CA TYR A 202 -4.64 -3.29 -11.73
C TYR A 202 -5.39 -2.33 -12.66
N ARG A 203 -6.70 -2.21 -12.46
CA ARG A 203 -7.57 -1.38 -13.29
C ARG A 203 -7.31 0.10 -13.09
N GLN A 204 -7.12 0.83 -14.16
CA GLN A 204 -6.97 2.27 -14.14
C GLN A 204 -8.30 2.94 -14.52
N HIS A 205 -8.88 3.67 -13.55
CA HIS A 205 -10.12 4.43 -13.80
C HIS A 205 -10.09 5.77 -13.05
N SER A 206 -10.88 6.75 -13.53
CA SER A 206 -10.88 8.13 -13.03
C SER A 206 -11.38 8.29 -11.59
N SER A 207 -12.09 7.30 -11.05
CA SER A 207 -12.62 7.31 -9.69
C SER A 207 -11.64 6.73 -8.64
N SER A 208 -10.44 6.29 -9.04
CA SER A 208 -9.42 5.81 -8.11
C SER A 208 -9.07 6.87 -7.06
N ALA A 209 -9.03 6.45 -5.79
CA ALA A 209 -8.83 7.35 -4.64
C ALA A 209 -7.50 8.12 -4.70
N THR A 210 -6.49 7.59 -5.38
CA THR A 210 -5.15 8.19 -5.51
C THR A 210 -5.10 9.37 -6.46
N HIS A 211 -6.07 9.53 -7.38
CA HIS A 211 -6.10 10.61 -8.38
C HIS A 211 -6.81 11.88 -7.89
N GLN A 212 -7.46 11.84 -6.73
CA GLN A 212 -8.25 12.97 -6.23
C GLN A 212 -7.39 13.93 -5.40
N VAL A 213 -7.53 15.26 -5.69
CA VAL A 213 -7.00 16.31 -4.80
C VAL A 213 -7.82 16.32 -3.52
N SER A 214 -7.25 15.81 -2.43
CA SER A 214 -7.96 15.63 -1.17
C SER A 214 -7.05 15.95 0.02
N VAL A 215 -7.65 16.42 1.11
CA VAL A 215 -7.00 16.55 2.42
C VAL A 215 -6.36 15.26 2.92
N ARG A 216 -6.85 14.11 2.46
CA ARG A 216 -6.28 12.78 2.77
C ARG A 216 -4.82 12.61 2.32
N ARG A 217 -4.31 13.49 1.44
CA ARG A 217 -2.88 13.48 1.08
C ARG A 217 -1.96 13.69 2.29
N PHE A 218 -2.44 14.37 3.33
CA PHE A 218 -1.69 14.55 4.58
C PHE A 218 -1.65 13.29 5.46
N ASP A 219 -2.49 12.28 5.20
CA ASP A 219 -2.44 10.99 5.89
C ASP A 219 -1.09 10.29 5.68
N TYR A 220 -0.40 10.59 4.58
CA TYR A 220 0.98 10.13 4.34
C TYR A 220 1.93 10.46 5.50
N LEU A 221 1.78 11.64 6.10
CA LEU A 221 2.60 12.08 7.23
C LEU A 221 2.34 11.25 8.48
N LYS A 222 1.07 10.93 8.75
CA LYS A 222 0.66 10.08 9.88
C LYS A 222 1.08 8.62 9.69
N ALA A 223 0.90 8.09 8.48
CA ALA A 223 1.35 6.74 8.14
C ALA A 223 2.87 6.60 8.34
N ASN A 224 3.65 7.59 7.90
CA ASN A 224 5.10 7.60 8.10
C ASN A 224 5.50 7.67 9.58
N GLU A 225 4.75 8.36 10.41
CA GLU A 225 5.01 8.43 11.86
C GLU A 225 4.67 7.12 12.56
N SER A 226 3.55 6.49 12.20
CA SER A 226 3.18 5.15 12.66
C SER A 226 4.30 4.15 12.37
N MET A 227 4.77 4.08 11.13
CA MET A 227 5.88 3.18 10.77
C MET A 227 7.16 3.48 11.54
N LYS A 228 7.56 4.75 11.71
CA LYS A 228 8.73 5.10 12.55
C LYS A 228 8.57 4.55 13.96
N SER A 229 7.40 4.69 14.56
CA SER A 229 7.11 4.20 15.90
C SER A 229 7.26 2.68 15.98
N VAL A 230 6.75 1.96 14.97
CA VAL A 230 6.89 0.50 14.89
C VAL A 230 8.36 0.09 14.74
N LEU A 231 9.13 0.74 13.86
CA LEU A 231 10.56 0.44 13.67
C LEU A 231 11.37 0.65 14.96
N LEU A 232 11.04 1.69 15.75
CA LEU A 232 11.66 1.93 17.05
C LEU A 232 11.30 0.84 18.06
N GLN A 233 10.04 0.39 18.11
CA GLN A 233 9.60 -0.72 18.98
C GLN A 233 10.26 -2.04 18.61
N LEU A 234 10.46 -2.30 17.33
CA LEU A 234 11.15 -3.47 16.79
C LEU A 234 12.67 -3.41 17.00
N LYS A 235 13.20 -2.27 17.47
CA LYS A 235 14.64 -2.04 17.70
C LYS A 235 15.48 -2.37 16.46
N VAL A 236 15.00 -1.98 15.28
CA VAL A 236 15.74 -2.20 14.02
C VAL A 236 17.09 -1.47 14.04
N SER A 237 18.00 -1.82 13.14
CA SER A 237 19.33 -1.19 13.05
C SER A 237 19.24 0.32 12.84
N ARG A 238 20.30 1.05 13.23
CA ARG A 238 20.39 2.49 12.98
C ARG A 238 20.34 2.83 11.48
N ASP A 239 20.84 1.93 10.64
CA ASP A 239 20.83 2.11 9.18
C ASP A 239 19.42 2.07 8.62
N ILE A 240 18.59 1.14 9.09
CA ILE A 240 17.16 1.08 8.73
C ILE A 240 16.43 2.34 9.22
N LEU A 241 16.69 2.77 10.46
CA LEU A 241 16.08 4.00 10.98
C LEU A 241 16.51 5.22 10.17
N SER A 242 17.80 5.33 9.82
CA SER A 242 18.31 6.43 9.00
C SER A 242 17.68 6.44 7.62
N LEU A 243 17.61 5.28 6.96
CA LEU A 243 16.96 5.13 5.67
C LEU A 243 15.50 5.59 5.72
N TYR A 244 14.76 5.11 6.74
CA TYR A 244 13.36 5.46 6.88
C TYR A 244 13.15 6.95 7.25
N GLU A 245 14.02 7.54 8.05
CA GLU A 245 13.95 8.96 8.39
C GLU A 245 14.21 9.85 7.16
N ASN A 246 15.12 9.45 6.27
CA ASN A 246 15.32 10.12 4.99
C ASN A 246 14.08 10.01 4.09
N HIS A 247 13.42 8.84 4.05
CA HIS A 247 12.15 8.68 3.37
C HIS A 247 11.06 9.60 3.94
N ARG A 248 10.94 9.70 5.27
CA ARG A 248 10.03 10.65 5.94
C ARG A 248 10.31 12.10 5.56
N TRP A 249 11.59 12.48 5.49
CA TRP A 249 12.00 13.83 5.07
C TRP A 249 11.59 14.12 3.63
N LEU A 250 11.83 13.20 2.72
CA LEU A 250 11.42 13.34 1.31
C LEU A 250 9.90 13.44 1.17
N ASN A 251 9.16 12.63 1.91
CA ASN A 251 7.69 12.66 1.92
C ASN A 251 7.16 13.98 2.50
N LEU A 252 7.77 14.50 3.55
CA LEU A 252 7.40 15.81 4.10
C LEU A 252 7.53 16.91 3.04
N VAL A 253 8.65 16.95 2.30
CA VAL A 253 8.86 17.91 1.20
C VAL A 253 7.85 17.67 0.07
N GLY A 254 7.57 16.42 -0.29
CA GLY A 254 6.58 16.05 -1.30
C GLY A 254 5.15 16.47 -0.92
N VAL A 255 4.74 16.24 0.33
CA VAL A 255 3.43 16.67 0.84
C VAL A 255 3.36 18.20 0.96
N TYR A 256 4.48 18.86 1.27
CA TYR A 256 4.54 20.32 1.22
C TYR A 256 4.37 20.86 -0.21
N MET A 257 4.93 20.18 -1.22
CA MET A 257 4.67 20.50 -2.63
C MET A 257 3.18 20.41 -2.97
N PHE A 258 2.51 19.31 -2.56
CA PHE A 258 1.06 19.19 -2.72
C PHE A 258 0.31 20.37 -2.07
N TYR A 259 0.67 20.73 -0.83
CA TYR A 259 0.10 21.87 -0.13
C TYR A 259 0.33 23.19 -0.89
N PHE A 260 1.53 23.38 -1.43
CA PHE A 260 1.89 24.57 -2.21
C PHE A 260 1.07 24.70 -3.49
N VAL A 261 0.93 23.59 -4.24
CA VAL A 261 0.25 23.58 -5.55
C VAL A 261 -1.27 23.58 -5.38
N HIS A 262 -1.80 22.74 -4.48
CA HIS A 262 -3.23 22.46 -4.37
C HIS A 262 -3.91 23.08 -3.14
N GLY A 263 -3.17 23.70 -2.23
CA GLY A 263 -3.71 24.20 -0.97
C GLY A 263 -4.86 25.21 -1.13
N LYS A 264 -4.91 25.94 -2.25
CA LYS A 264 -6.03 26.86 -2.54
C LYS A 264 -7.32 26.13 -2.96
N ALA A 265 -7.23 24.90 -3.42
CA ALA A 265 -8.38 24.07 -3.79
C ALA A 265 -9.00 23.34 -2.57
N LEU A 266 -8.28 23.29 -1.44
CA LEU A 266 -8.78 22.74 -0.18
C LEU A 266 -9.66 23.76 0.54
N LYS A 267 -10.61 23.26 1.34
CA LYS A 267 -11.37 24.12 2.29
C LYS A 267 -10.43 24.75 3.30
N GLU A 268 -10.75 25.95 3.79
CA GLU A 268 -9.85 26.70 4.68
C GLU A 268 -9.45 25.91 5.94
N GLY A 269 -10.39 25.20 6.58
CA GLY A 269 -10.10 24.35 7.74
C GLY A 269 -9.17 23.17 7.41
N GLU A 270 -9.35 22.54 6.25
CA GLU A 270 -8.49 21.46 5.76
C GLU A 270 -7.07 21.96 5.45
N ARG A 271 -6.98 23.13 4.85
CA ARG A 271 -5.71 23.80 4.55
C ARG A 271 -4.93 24.15 5.81
N GLN A 272 -5.60 24.70 6.81
CA GLN A 272 -4.98 25.03 8.11
C GLN A 272 -4.54 23.77 8.84
N TRP A 273 -5.37 22.73 8.87
CA TRP A 273 -5.02 21.44 9.43
C TRP A 273 -3.81 20.82 8.72
N GLY A 274 -3.79 20.82 7.39
CA GLY A 274 -2.66 20.29 6.61
C GLY A 274 -1.34 21.01 6.92
N LEU A 275 -1.38 22.34 7.10
CA LEU A 275 -0.19 23.12 7.50
C LEU A 275 0.27 22.78 8.92
N GLN A 276 -0.65 22.50 9.84
CA GLN A 276 -0.33 22.05 11.20
C GLN A 276 0.32 20.66 11.20
N GLU A 277 -0.18 19.72 10.40
CA GLU A 277 0.41 18.39 10.26
C GLU A 277 1.82 18.43 9.63
N LEU A 278 2.03 19.28 8.63
CA LEU A 278 3.36 19.54 8.06
C LEU A 278 4.33 20.08 9.11
N HIS A 279 3.90 21.06 9.92
CA HIS A 279 4.73 21.62 11.01
C HIS A 279 5.03 20.57 12.07
N ARG A 280 4.03 19.83 12.51
CA ARG A 280 4.16 18.76 13.50
C ARG A 280 5.16 17.70 13.02
N THR A 281 5.02 17.24 11.78
CA THR A 281 5.93 16.24 11.19
C THR A 281 7.35 16.79 11.07
N TRP A 282 7.53 18.03 10.59
CA TRP A 282 8.82 18.70 10.51
C TRP A 282 9.53 18.73 11.87
N ALA A 283 8.80 18.99 12.96
CA ALA A 283 9.35 19.05 14.32
C ALA A 283 9.77 17.66 14.85
N THR A 284 9.20 16.55 14.30
CA THR A 284 9.51 15.17 14.73
C THR A 284 10.62 14.50 13.92
N ILE A 285 11.16 15.16 12.90
CA ILE A 285 12.27 14.64 12.10
C ILE A 285 13.54 14.60 12.95
N ASP A 286 14.14 13.41 13.04
CA ASP A 286 15.46 13.24 13.66
C ASP A 286 16.56 13.63 12.67
N ARG A 287 17.07 14.85 12.83
CA ARG A 287 18.07 15.42 11.94
C ARG A 287 19.40 14.69 11.98
N THR A 288 19.68 13.93 13.03
CA THR A 288 20.94 13.18 13.20
C THR A 288 20.97 11.91 12.34
N LEU A 289 19.81 11.50 11.83
CA LEU A 289 19.65 10.34 10.96
C LEU A 289 19.59 10.71 9.47
N LEU A 290 19.54 12.00 9.14
CA LEU A 290 19.43 12.45 7.75
C LEU A 290 20.75 12.37 6.98
N ASP A 291 20.66 11.90 5.74
CA ASP A 291 21.79 11.84 4.82
C ASP A 291 22.22 13.25 4.34
N GLN A 292 23.50 13.54 4.45
CA GLN A 292 24.06 14.81 4.04
C GLN A 292 23.93 15.07 2.54
N ASN A 293 23.94 14.03 1.68
CA ASN A 293 23.78 14.21 0.24
C ASN A 293 22.37 14.66 -0.14
N THR A 294 21.36 14.22 0.62
CA THR A 294 19.99 14.69 0.46
C THR A 294 19.83 16.11 1.01
N THR A 295 20.32 16.36 2.21
CA THR A 295 20.12 17.65 2.90
C THR A 295 20.97 18.81 2.37
N LYS A 296 21.97 18.56 1.49
CA LYS A 296 22.72 19.60 0.77
C LYS A 296 21.95 20.22 -0.41
N LYS A 297 20.96 19.50 -0.95
CA LYS A 297 20.20 19.96 -2.12
C LYS A 297 19.24 21.09 -1.73
N PHE A 298 19.14 22.13 -2.58
CA PHE A 298 18.15 23.20 -2.38
C PHE A 298 16.73 22.62 -2.43
N GLY A 299 15.86 23.06 -1.52
CA GLY A 299 14.52 22.48 -1.29
C GLY A 299 14.51 21.28 -0.33
N TYR A 300 15.69 20.70 -0.02
CA TYR A 300 15.82 19.58 0.93
C TYR A 300 16.73 19.92 2.11
N ARG A 301 17.21 21.15 2.21
CA ARG A 301 18.05 21.58 3.32
C ARG A 301 17.27 21.64 4.61
N VAL A 302 17.88 21.10 5.67
CA VAL A 302 17.31 21.21 7.01
C VAL A 302 17.48 22.63 7.51
N MET A 303 16.36 23.33 7.67
CA MET A 303 16.35 24.70 8.19
C MET A 303 16.25 24.71 9.71
N PRO A 304 16.84 25.69 10.41
CA PRO A 304 16.82 25.74 11.88
C PRO A 304 15.41 26.05 12.44
N THR A 305 14.58 26.76 11.70
CA THR A 305 13.22 27.13 12.13
C THR A 305 12.18 26.76 11.07
N TRP A 306 10.96 26.54 11.50
CA TRP A 306 9.81 26.29 10.63
C TRP A 306 9.56 27.42 9.62
N THR A 307 9.73 28.67 10.05
CA THR A 307 9.56 29.83 9.16
C THR A 307 10.58 29.82 8.01
N LEU A 308 11.85 29.53 8.32
CA LEU A 308 12.90 29.45 7.30
C LEU A 308 12.69 28.24 6.38
N PHE A 309 12.20 27.10 6.92
CA PHE A 309 11.82 25.96 6.10
C PHE A 309 10.70 26.35 5.12
N ARG A 310 9.64 26.98 5.60
CA ARG A 310 8.55 27.44 4.72
C ARG A 310 9.02 28.43 3.64
N LEU A 311 9.91 29.35 3.99
CA LEU A 311 10.46 30.30 3.02
C LEU A 311 11.30 29.58 1.95
N GLN A 312 12.13 28.61 2.35
CA GLN A 312 12.89 27.79 1.43
C GLN A 312 11.98 27.02 0.46
N GLU A 313 10.95 26.34 0.99
CA GLU A 313 10.04 25.53 0.17
C GLU A 313 9.21 26.43 -0.78
N TRP A 314 8.78 27.60 -0.32
CA TRP A 314 8.09 28.56 -1.16
C TRP A 314 8.98 29.01 -2.35
N LEU A 315 10.23 29.37 -2.09
CA LEU A 315 11.18 29.72 -3.15
C LEU A 315 11.45 28.55 -4.08
N TYR A 316 11.69 27.38 -3.52
CA TYR A 316 12.02 26.16 -4.28
C TYR A 316 10.88 25.77 -5.23
N PHE A 317 9.64 25.69 -4.74
CA PHE A 317 8.50 25.30 -5.58
C PHE A 317 8.06 26.42 -6.52
N THR A 318 8.28 27.69 -6.19
CA THR A 318 8.06 28.78 -7.13
C THR A 318 9.01 28.65 -8.33
N LEU A 319 10.31 28.43 -8.08
CA LEU A 319 11.30 28.23 -9.15
C LEU A 319 10.98 26.97 -9.98
N ARG A 320 10.62 25.87 -9.33
CA ARG A 320 10.19 24.64 -10.03
C ARG A 320 8.94 24.86 -10.88
N GLY A 321 8.00 25.66 -10.41
CA GLY A 321 6.78 26.02 -11.16
C GLY A 321 7.10 26.77 -12.45
N PHE A 322 8.03 27.72 -12.42
CA PHE A 322 8.52 28.40 -13.64
C PHE A 322 9.17 27.44 -14.66
N LEU A 323 9.73 26.34 -14.18
CA LEU A 323 10.34 25.30 -15.02
C LEU A 323 9.35 24.17 -15.44
N GLY A 324 8.07 24.28 -15.07
CA GLY A 324 7.05 23.24 -15.32
C GLY A 324 7.29 21.92 -14.58
N LYS A 325 7.99 21.95 -13.44
CA LYS A 325 8.43 20.74 -12.69
C LYS A 325 7.62 20.44 -11.42
N ASN A 326 6.54 21.16 -11.16
CA ASN A 326 5.62 20.90 -10.05
C ASN A 326 4.44 20.01 -10.55
N VAL A 327 4.76 18.82 -11.03
CA VAL A 327 3.78 17.84 -11.51
C VAL A 327 3.68 16.72 -10.47
#